data_8f7549313df4b3e6f273909ee54b46bf
#
_entry.id   8f7549313df4b3e6f273909ee54b46bf
#
_cell.length_a   1.000
_cell.length_b   1.000
_cell.length_c   1.000
_cell.angle_alpha   90.00
_cell.angle_beta   90.00
_cell.angle_gamma   90.00
#
_symmetry.space_group_name_H-M   'P 1'
#
loop_
_entity.id
_entity.type
_entity.pdbx_description
1 polymer ?
#
loop_
_entity_poly.entity_id
_entity_poly.type
_entity_poly.pdbx_seq_one_letter_code
_entity_poly.pdbx_strand_id
1 'polypeptide(L)'
;MNIYDTIKTPIINAIFYATICFSVLVAHAESGHGDEEDHDEGHIELSQEQMKHAGIGLAQVGPGAIRETLAVYGVITSNAEQTQAVTARYDGVIRAVNKTIGDNVRKGDVLVTVEANESLKTYPIYSALNGVISQRNANIGEQTNDKTLFVVEDYSSVWVDLSVFPKDIAKLSLGQTVRIKSTNHASTGEGRIFFIATQGNPSNQATTARVLLNNVDNLWKPGLFVNAEITQTETSAATVINNEAVQLIEGETVIFVKGDEGFEPRNITLGRTDGEASEVLRGLKVGETYVIKNSFVLKSEMGKEDAEHGH
;
A
#
# COMPACT_ATOMS: atom_id res chain seq x y z
N MET A 1 12.79 61.62 -10.73
CA MET A 1 13.23 62.36 -9.55
C MET A 1 14.06 61.37 -8.77
N ASN A 2 15.32 61.26 -9.04
CA ASN A 2 16.50 61.82 -8.36
C ASN A 2 16.62 61.20 -6.95
N ILE A 3 17.70 60.64 -6.44
CA ILE A 3 19.13 61.00 -6.55
C ILE A 3 19.90 59.91 -5.79
N TYR A 4 20.99 59.31 -6.36
CA TYR A 4 22.41 59.30 -5.94
C TYR A 4 22.72 58.82 -4.49
N ASP A 5 23.81 58.16 -4.15
CA ASP A 5 25.20 58.02 -4.66
C ASP A 5 25.87 56.88 -3.85
N THR A 6 26.60 55.99 -4.42
CA THR A 6 28.05 55.93 -4.66
C THR A 6 28.98 56.30 -3.46
N ILE A 7 29.89 55.39 -3.11
CA ILE A 7 31.32 55.60 -2.75
C ILE A 7 31.92 54.20 -2.46
N LYS A 8 32.70 53.52 -3.30
CA LYS A 8 34.14 53.59 -3.65
C LYS A 8 35.10 53.31 -2.47
N THR A 9 35.79 52.18 -2.59
CA THR A 9 37.21 51.73 -2.37
C THR A 9 38.25 52.82 -2.05
N PRO A 10 39.56 52.53 -1.81
CA PRO A 10 40.36 51.27 -1.61
C PRO A 10 41.49 51.42 -0.58
N ILE A 11 42.56 50.58 -0.72
CA ILE A 11 44.03 50.79 -0.36
C ILE A 11 44.56 49.79 0.68
N ILE A 12 45.35 48.81 0.33
CA ILE A 12 46.79 48.64 -0.05
C ILE A 12 47.73 48.38 1.13
N ASN A 13 48.49 47.31 0.95
CA ASN A 13 49.87 46.97 1.34
C ASN A 13 50.24 46.69 2.79
N ALA A 14 50.89 45.57 3.06
CA ALA A 14 52.36 45.48 3.02
C ALA A 14 52.87 44.08 3.29
N ILE A 15 53.83 43.71 2.51
CA ILE A 15 54.79 42.62 2.51
C ILE A 15 55.63 42.61 3.80
N PHE A 16 55.93 41.42 4.38
CA PHE A 16 57.21 41.18 5.03
C PHE A 16 57.69 39.74 4.87
N TYR A 17 58.79 39.60 4.16
CA TYR A 17 59.63 38.40 4.07
C TYR A 17 60.41 38.17 5.35
N ALA A 18 60.55 36.95 5.79
CA ALA A 18 61.69 36.52 6.58
C ALA A 18 61.99 35.05 6.32
N THR A 19 63.00 34.87 5.49
CA THR A 19 63.69 33.62 5.23
C THR A 19 64.70 33.40 6.36
N ILE A 20 64.68 32.20 7.02
CA ILE A 20 65.88 31.66 7.72
C ILE A 20 65.98 30.18 7.43
N CYS A 21 67.00 29.79 6.73
CA CYS A 21 67.56 28.45 6.61
C CYS A 21 68.32 28.06 7.88
N PHE A 22 68.22 26.81 8.35
CA PHE A 22 69.37 26.09 8.88
C PHE A 22 69.17 24.56 8.92
N SER A 23 69.93 23.90 8.14
CA SER A 23 70.70 22.61 8.15
C SER A 23 70.20 21.42 8.98
N VAL A 24 69.96 20.35 8.25
CA VAL A 24 70.41 18.96 8.28
C VAL A 24 71.01 18.43 9.58
N LEU A 25 70.40 17.40 10.11
CA LEU A 25 71.08 16.25 10.71
C LEU A 25 70.34 14.94 10.41
N VAL A 26 71.03 14.04 9.74
CA VAL A 26 70.64 12.66 9.48
C VAL A 26 70.89 11.82 10.72
N ALA A 27 69.91 11.11 11.22
CA ALA A 27 70.16 9.95 12.08
C ALA A 27 69.21 8.81 11.62
N HIS A 28 69.84 7.70 11.35
CA HIS A 28 69.27 6.39 11.06
C HIS A 28 68.59 5.79 12.30
N ALA A 29 67.62 4.98 12.02
CA ALA A 29 67.27 3.68 12.55
C ALA A 29 65.81 3.59 13.04
N GLU A 30 65.23 2.65 12.49
CA GLU A 30 64.63 1.42 13.01
C GLU A 30 63.12 1.34 12.81
N SER A 31 62.80 0.28 12.09
CA SER A 31 61.52 -0.36 11.88
C SER A 31 60.56 -0.17 13.04
N GLY A 32 59.50 0.58 12.75
CA GLY A 32 58.27 0.52 13.48
C GLY A 32 57.21 -0.02 12.51
N HIS A 33 56.66 -1.16 12.83
CA HIS A 33 55.45 -1.68 12.22
C HIS A 33 54.39 -0.55 12.25
N GLY A 34 53.99 -0.09 11.08
CA GLY A 34 52.75 0.57 10.93
C GLY A 34 51.67 -0.51 11.07
N ASP A 35 51.06 -0.60 12.23
CA ASP A 35 49.74 -1.19 12.35
C ASP A 35 48.87 -0.30 11.48
N GLU A 36 48.51 -0.83 10.31
CA GLU A 36 47.27 -0.42 9.64
C GLU A 36 46.19 -0.82 10.63
N GLU A 37 45.72 0.13 11.42
CA GLU A 37 44.45 0.02 12.09
C GLU A 37 43.42 -0.10 10.92
N ASP A 38 43.13 -1.34 10.53
CA ASP A 38 41.90 -1.68 9.88
C ASP A 38 40.81 -1.11 10.79
N HIS A 39 40.22 0.00 10.37
CA HIS A 39 38.98 0.46 10.91
C HIS A 39 37.98 -0.65 10.68
N ASP A 40 37.76 -1.45 11.69
CA ASP A 40 36.69 -2.42 11.80
C ASP A 40 35.38 -1.63 11.65
N GLU A 41 34.96 -1.46 10.39
CA GLU A 41 33.70 -0.77 10.07
C GLU A 41 32.58 -1.65 10.62
N GLY A 42 32.20 -1.40 11.88
CA GLY A 42 31.03 -1.84 12.63
C GLY A 42 30.23 -3.02 12.08
N HIS A 43 30.84 -4.21 12.10
CA HIS A 43 30.10 -5.45 11.81
C HIS A 43 29.24 -5.85 13.00
N ILE A 44 27.95 -5.95 12.81
CA ILE A 44 27.03 -6.41 13.85
C ILE A 44 26.86 -7.92 13.76
N GLU A 45 27.43 -8.63 14.72
CA GLU A 45 27.26 -10.07 14.82
C GLU A 45 25.97 -10.45 15.55
N LEU A 46 25.08 -11.20 14.91
CA LEU A 46 23.92 -11.81 15.51
C LEU A 46 23.92 -13.31 15.29
N SER A 47 23.83 -14.08 16.37
CA SER A 47 23.60 -15.52 16.29
C SER A 47 22.26 -15.84 15.66
N GLN A 48 22.08 -17.06 15.13
CA GLN A 48 20.82 -17.49 14.53
C GLN A 48 19.64 -17.44 15.55
N GLU A 49 19.92 -17.69 16.82
CA GLU A 49 18.91 -17.59 17.88
C GLU A 49 18.51 -16.13 18.12
N GLN A 50 19.46 -15.22 18.17
CA GLN A 50 19.20 -13.79 18.31
C GLN A 50 18.42 -13.24 17.12
N MET A 51 18.79 -13.59 15.88
CA MET A 51 18.03 -13.22 14.68
C MET A 51 16.59 -13.70 14.74
N LYS A 52 16.37 -14.94 15.18
CA LYS A 52 15.03 -15.53 15.33
C LYS A 52 14.23 -14.82 16.42
N HIS A 53 14.82 -14.54 17.57
CA HIS A 53 14.16 -13.79 18.66
C HIS A 53 13.82 -12.36 18.29
N ALA A 54 14.72 -11.69 17.59
CA ALA A 54 14.51 -10.34 17.07
C ALA A 54 13.57 -10.30 15.86
N GLY A 55 13.22 -11.46 15.28
CA GLY A 55 12.36 -11.56 14.11
C GLY A 55 12.98 -10.92 12.87
N ILE A 56 14.31 -10.98 12.74
CA ILE A 56 15.03 -10.44 11.58
C ILE A 56 14.61 -11.21 10.32
N GLY A 57 14.06 -10.51 9.37
CA GLY A 57 13.73 -11.05 8.05
C GLY A 57 14.81 -10.70 7.03
N LEU A 58 15.18 -11.66 6.19
CA LEU A 58 16.17 -11.48 5.13
C LEU A 58 15.50 -11.59 3.76
N ALA A 59 16.04 -10.84 2.78
CA ALA A 59 15.67 -10.93 1.38
C ALA A 59 16.91 -10.77 0.50
N GLN A 60 16.81 -11.20 -0.76
CA GLN A 60 17.86 -10.97 -1.74
C GLN A 60 17.53 -9.76 -2.62
N VAL A 61 18.55 -8.99 -2.92
CA VAL A 61 18.48 -7.89 -3.90
C VAL A 61 18.31 -8.50 -5.29
N GLY A 62 17.29 -8.06 -6.01
CA GLY A 62 17.00 -8.60 -7.34
C GLY A 62 16.24 -7.64 -8.23
N PRO A 63 15.97 -8.07 -9.47
CA PRO A 63 15.14 -7.30 -10.37
C PRO A 63 13.70 -7.24 -9.85
N GLY A 64 13.07 -6.11 -10.05
CA GLY A 64 11.68 -5.87 -9.68
C GLY A 64 11.05 -4.78 -10.54
N ALA A 65 9.79 -4.49 -10.25
CA ALA A 65 9.06 -3.43 -10.91
C ALA A 65 8.70 -2.34 -9.90
N ILE A 66 8.93 -1.10 -10.30
CA ILE A 66 8.48 0.09 -9.56
C ILE A 66 7.26 0.64 -10.27
N ARG A 67 6.18 0.82 -9.52
CA ARG A 67 4.89 1.28 -10.04
C ARG A 67 4.69 2.75 -9.72
N GLU A 68 4.50 3.54 -10.76
CA GLU A 68 3.97 4.88 -10.57
C GLU A 68 2.47 4.76 -10.34
N THR A 69 1.97 5.26 -9.23
CA THR A 69 0.58 5.11 -8.84
C THR A 69 -0.14 6.43 -8.68
N LEU A 70 -1.43 6.43 -8.96
CA LEU A 70 -2.35 7.50 -8.63
C LEU A 70 -3.13 7.10 -7.38
N ALA A 71 -2.91 7.81 -6.27
CA ALA A 71 -3.65 7.59 -5.04
C ALA A 71 -5.05 8.19 -5.15
N VAL A 72 -6.08 7.39 -4.84
CA VAL A 72 -7.49 7.77 -4.85
C VAL A 72 -8.22 7.14 -3.68
N TYR A 73 -9.41 7.67 -3.39
CA TYR A 73 -10.32 7.10 -2.38
C TYR A 73 -11.51 6.45 -3.05
N GLY A 74 -12.08 5.46 -2.39
CA GLY A 74 -13.27 4.78 -2.90
C GLY A 74 -14.20 4.30 -1.79
N VAL A 75 -15.36 3.81 -2.23
CA VAL A 75 -16.38 3.19 -1.39
C VAL A 75 -16.64 1.80 -1.94
N ILE A 76 -16.72 0.82 -1.06
CA ILE A 76 -17.15 -0.54 -1.40
C ILE A 76 -18.66 -0.52 -1.62
N THR A 77 -19.12 -1.09 -2.71
CA THR A 77 -20.55 -1.22 -3.04
C THR A 77 -20.86 -2.68 -3.34
N SER A 78 -22.14 -3.06 -3.16
CA SER A 78 -22.60 -4.39 -3.57
C SER A 78 -22.44 -4.57 -5.07
N ASN A 79 -22.07 -5.79 -5.48
CA ASN A 79 -22.04 -6.13 -6.88
C ASN A 79 -23.49 -6.27 -7.41
N ALA A 80 -23.94 -5.32 -8.22
CA ALA A 80 -25.29 -5.31 -8.75
C ALA A 80 -25.61 -6.53 -9.65
N GLU A 81 -24.58 -7.16 -10.23
CA GLU A 81 -24.75 -8.40 -11.01
C GLU A 81 -25.00 -9.63 -10.12
N GLN A 82 -24.69 -9.50 -8.83
CA GLN A 82 -24.88 -10.52 -7.79
C GLN A 82 -25.93 -10.09 -6.75
N THR A 83 -26.82 -9.19 -7.13
CA THR A 83 -27.91 -8.70 -6.30
C THR A 83 -29.25 -9.04 -6.95
N GLN A 84 -30.16 -9.63 -6.20
CA GLN A 84 -31.52 -9.95 -6.64
C GLN A 84 -32.54 -9.16 -5.81
N ALA A 85 -33.27 -8.27 -6.48
CA ALA A 85 -34.53 -7.72 -5.94
C ALA A 85 -35.67 -8.73 -6.22
N VAL A 86 -36.24 -9.29 -5.18
CA VAL A 86 -37.29 -10.28 -5.24
C VAL A 86 -38.65 -9.60 -5.16
N THR A 87 -39.46 -9.72 -6.21
CA THR A 87 -40.82 -9.20 -6.30
C THR A 87 -41.83 -10.33 -6.51
N ALA A 88 -43.08 -10.06 -6.26
CA ALA A 88 -44.16 -11.00 -6.60
C ALA A 88 -44.46 -10.94 -8.10
N ARG A 89 -44.66 -12.11 -8.71
CA ARG A 89 -45.06 -12.18 -10.12
C ARG A 89 -46.54 -11.78 -10.34
N TYR A 90 -47.37 -12.08 -9.35
CA TYR A 90 -48.80 -11.76 -9.35
C TYR A 90 -49.13 -11.10 -8.03
N ASP A 91 -49.92 -10.05 -8.04
CA ASP A 91 -50.34 -9.39 -6.80
C ASP A 91 -51.19 -10.31 -5.92
N GLY A 92 -50.94 -10.21 -4.63
CA GLY A 92 -51.61 -11.07 -3.68
C GLY A 92 -51.26 -10.78 -2.22
N VAL A 93 -51.83 -11.58 -1.33
CA VAL A 93 -51.64 -11.50 0.10
C VAL A 93 -50.50 -12.44 0.50
N ILE A 94 -49.56 -11.97 1.29
CA ILE A 94 -48.47 -12.77 1.84
C ILE A 94 -49.06 -13.71 2.91
N ARG A 95 -48.93 -15.03 2.68
CA ARG A 95 -49.46 -16.07 3.59
C ARG A 95 -48.39 -16.67 4.50
N ALA A 96 -47.14 -16.76 4.03
CA ALA A 96 -46.03 -17.23 4.84
C ALA A 96 -44.74 -16.53 4.46
N VAL A 97 -43.89 -16.31 5.45
CA VAL A 97 -42.55 -15.73 5.30
C VAL A 97 -41.56 -16.70 5.93
N ASN A 98 -40.65 -17.26 5.12
CA ASN A 98 -39.75 -18.34 5.53
C ASN A 98 -38.34 -17.90 5.84
N LYS A 99 -37.99 -16.67 5.52
CA LYS A 99 -36.63 -16.10 5.68
C LYS A 99 -36.68 -14.72 6.31
N THR A 100 -35.61 -14.37 7.03
CA THR A 100 -35.45 -13.03 7.65
C THR A 100 -34.13 -12.37 7.24
N ILE A 101 -33.95 -11.09 7.62
CA ILE A 101 -32.71 -10.36 7.38
C ILE A 101 -31.54 -11.10 8.04
N GLY A 102 -30.45 -11.26 7.31
CA GLY A 102 -29.24 -11.96 7.75
C GLY A 102 -29.24 -13.48 7.46
N ASP A 103 -30.36 -14.07 7.05
CA ASP A 103 -30.40 -15.49 6.68
C ASP A 103 -29.58 -15.76 5.42
N ASN A 104 -28.81 -16.84 5.46
CA ASN A 104 -28.23 -17.42 4.27
C ASN A 104 -29.28 -18.18 3.47
N VAL A 105 -29.29 -17.97 2.17
CA VAL A 105 -30.17 -18.65 1.23
C VAL A 105 -29.40 -19.27 0.08
N ARG A 106 -29.95 -20.35 -0.46
CA ARG A 106 -29.47 -20.99 -1.68
C ARG A 106 -30.44 -20.76 -2.80
N LYS A 107 -29.96 -20.76 -4.01
CA LYS A 107 -30.81 -20.77 -5.19
C LYS A 107 -31.84 -21.88 -5.09
N GLY A 108 -33.13 -21.51 -5.24
CA GLY A 108 -34.26 -22.42 -5.10
C GLY A 108 -34.89 -22.48 -3.69
N ASP A 109 -34.33 -21.82 -2.69
CA ASP A 109 -34.96 -21.71 -1.37
C ASP A 109 -36.24 -20.87 -1.48
N VAL A 110 -37.32 -21.34 -0.82
CA VAL A 110 -38.57 -20.59 -0.72
C VAL A 110 -38.40 -19.44 0.26
N LEU A 111 -38.57 -18.21 -0.19
CA LEU A 111 -38.48 -17.01 0.62
C LEU A 111 -39.84 -16.65 1.24
N VAL A 112 -40.89 -16.71 0.45
CA VAL A 112 -42.24 -16.27 0.85
C VAL A 112 -43.28 -17.05 0.01
N THR A 113 -44.47 -17.22 0.58
CA THR A 113 -45.65 -17.79 -0.13
C THR A 113 -46.71 -16.72 -0.21
N VAL A 114 -47.21 -16.48 -1.42
CA VAL A 114 -48.22 -15.46 -1.75
C VAL A 114 -49.47 -16.16 -2.26
N GLU A 115 -50.66 -15.71 -1.86
CA GLU A 115 -51.92 -16.08 -2.45
C GLU A 115 -52.36 -14.99 -3.45
N ALA A 116 -52.46 -15.36 -4.72
CA ALA A 116 -52.80 -14.43 -5.78
C ALA A 116 -54.23 -13.92 -5.64
N ASN A 117 -54.44 -12.61 -5.80
CA ASN A 117 -55.75 -11.96 -5.65
C ASN A 117 -56.79 -12.49 -6.67
N GLU A 118 -56.38 -12.77 -7.91
CA GLU A 118 -57.30 -13.19 -8.97
C GLU A 118 -57.71 -14.66 -8.85
N SER A 119 -56.72 -15.55 -8.58
CA SER A 119 -56.96 -17.00 -8.60
C SER A 119 -57.18 -17.62 -7.25
N LEU A 120 -56.92 -16.89 -6.16
CA LEU A 120 -56.91 -17.35 -4.76
C LEU A 120 -56.02 -18.59 -4.54
N LYS A 121 -55.08 -18.85 -5.46
CA LYS A 121 -54.10 -19.92 -5.33
C LYS A 121 -52.81 -19.40 -4.71
N THR A 122 -52.26 -20.20 -3.84
CA THR A 122 -50.94 -19.90 -3.26
C THR A 122 -49.83 -20.33 -4.20
N TYR A 123 -48.77 -19.51 -4.28
CA TYR A 123 -47.55 -19.84 -4.99
C TYR A 123 -46.31 -19.39 -4.21
N PRO A 124 -45.22 -20.16 -4.21
CA PRO A 124 -43.98 -19.80 -3.58
C PRO A 124 -43.13 -18.90 -4.46
N ILE A 125 -42.37 -17.99 -3.83
CA ILE A 125 -41.35 -17.17 -4.46
C ILE A 125 -39.97 -17.64 -3.96
N TYR A 126 -39.07 -17.88 -4.90
CA TYR A 126 -37.76 -18.49 -4.64
C TYR A 126 -36.63 -17.50 -4.78
N SER A 127 -35.53 -17.78 -4.09
CA SER A 127 -34.23 -17.13 -4.38
C SER A 127 -33.72 -17.64 -5.74
N ALA A 128 -33.24 -16.73 -6.60
CA ALA A 128 -32.60 -17.08 -7.86
C ALA A 128 -31.07 -17.23 -7.72
N LEU A 129 -30.51 -16.83 -6.58
CA LEU A 129 -29.05 -16.95 -6.32
C LEU A 129 -28.78 -17.42 -4.89
N ASN A 130 -27.53 -17.81 -4.65
CA ASN A 130 -27.03 -18.04 -3.30
C ASN A 130 -26.62 -16.68 -2.71
N GLY A 131 -26.83 -16.47 -1.42
CA GLY A 131 -26.45 -15.20 -0.80
C GLY A 131 -27.08 -15.02 0.58
N VAL A 132 -27.16 -13.77 0.99
CA VAL A 132 -27.72 -13.34 2.27
C VAL A 132 -28.91 -12.42 2.02
N ILE A 133 -29.95 -12.54 2.84
CA ILE A 133 -31.05 -11.57 2.82
C ILE A 133 -30.57 -10.25 3.41
N SER A 134 -30.38 -9.23 2.59
CA SER A 134 -29.96 -7.90 3.02
C SER A 134 -31.13 -6.99 3.38
N GLN A 135 -32.29 -7.21 2.73
CA GLN A 135 -33.52 -6.47 3.00
C GLN A 135 -34.73 -7.39 2.97
N ARG A 136 -35.72 -7.10 3.83
CA ARG A 136 -37.00 -7.79 3.89
C ARG A 136 -38.12 -6.78 4.14
N ASN A 137 -39.06 -6.73 3.19
CA ASN A 137 -40.26 -5.89 3.24
C ASN A 137 -41.53 -6.74 3.10
N ALA A 138 -41.47 -7.99 3.53
CA ALA A 138 -42.56 -8.94 3.45
C ALA A 138 -43.08 -9.29 4.85
N ASN A 139 -44.36 -8.98 5.15
CA ASN A 139 -45.01 -9.38 6.38
C ASN A 139 -46.30 -10.15 6.06
N ILE A 140 -46.61 -11.12 6.90
CA ILE A 140 -47.82 -11.94 6.73
C ILE A 140 -49.07 -11.06 6.80
N GLY A 141 -49.97 -11.26 5.84
CA GLY A 141 -51.21 -10.50 5.70
C GLY A 141 -51.09 -9.20 4.86
N GLU A 142 -49.87 -8.79 4.51
CA GLU A 142 -49.68 -7.62 3.63
C GLU A 142 -49.93 -7.97 2.15
N GLN A 143 -50.33 -6.96 1.38
CA GLN A 143 -50.39 -7.04 -0.09
C GLN A 143 -48.97 -6.82 -0.69
N THR A 144 -48.72 -7.50 -1.82
CA THR A 144 -47.43 -7.40 -2.50
C THR A 144 -47.24 -6.10 -3.28
N ASN A 145 -48.28 -5.64 -4.01
CA ASN A 145 -48.37 -4.31 -4.68
C ASN A 145 -47.06 -3.87 -5.36
N ASP A 146 -46.49 -4.67 -6.24
CA ASP A 146 -45.23 -4.43 -6.99
C ASP A 146 -43.98 -4.03 -6.12
N LYS A 147 -44.10 -4.17 -4.83
CA LYS A 147 -42.97 -3.84 -3.92
C LYS A 147 -41.88 -4.92 -3.97
N THR A 148 -40.63 -4.52 -3.75
CA THR A 148 -39.54 -5.45 -3.48
C THR A 148 -39.78 -6.09 -2.13
N LEU A 149 -39.99 -7.43 -2.11
CA LEU A 149 -40.25 -8.21 -0.90
C LEU A 149 -38.97 -8.56 -0.14
N PHE A 150 -37.92 -8.91 -0.91
CA PHE A 150 -36.60 -9.21 -0.38
C PHE A 150 -35.53 -8.65 -1.31
N VAL A 151 -34.34 -8.42 -0.74
CA VAL A 151 -33.09 -8.28 -1.50
C VAL A 151 -32.16 -9.39 -1.04
N VAL A 152 -31.68 -10.17 -2.00
CA VAL A 152 -30.68 -11.21 -1.80
C VAL A 152 -29.39 -10.75 -2.43
N GLU A 153 -28.30 -10.79 -1.70
CA GLU A 153 -26.99 -10.35 -2.17
C GLU A 153 -25.94 -11.45 -1.95
N ASP A 154 -25.19 -11.75 -2.99
CA ASP A 154 -24.01 -12.60 -2.91
C ASP A 154 -22.79 -11.68 -2.76
N TYR A 155 -22.17 -11.72 -1.58
CA TYR A 155 -21.01 -10.91 -1.24
C TYR A 155 -19.67 -11.58 -1.58
N SER A 156 -19.65 -12.66 -2.36
CA SER A 156 -18.40 -13.32 -2.79
C SER A 156 -17.50 -12.42 -3.64
N SER A 157 -18.11 -11.41 -4.27
CA SER A 157 -17.40 -10.28 -4.89
C SER A 157 -18.12 -8.97 -4.60
N VAL A 158 -17.36 -7.90 -4.58
CA VAL A 158 -17.87 -6.54 -4.38
C VAL A 158 -17.32 -5.61 -5.45
N TRP A 159 -17.99 -4.50 -5.67
CA TRP A 159 -17.44 -3.40 -6.43
C TRP A 159 -16.76 -2.38 -5.53
N VAL A 160 -15.78 -1.71 -6.07
CA VAL A 160 -15.14 -0.54 -5.44
C VAL A 160 -15.29 0.64 -6.38
N ASP A 161 -16.07 1.62 -5.96
CA ASP A 161 -16.32 2.86 -6.68
C ASP A 161 -15.28 3.89 -6.26
N LEU A 162 -14.27 4.10 -7.12
CA LEU A 162 -13.18 5.04 -6.91
C LEU A 162 -13.60 6.43 -7.38
N SER A 163 -13.33 7.44 -6.56
CA SER A 163 -13.57 8.85 -6.89
C SER A 163 -12.32 9.47 -7.51
N VAL A 164 -12.36 9.76 -8.81
CA VAL A 164 -11.25 10.36 -9.54
C VAL A 164 -11.59 11.79 -9.97
N PHE A 165 -10.77 12.74 -9.55
CA PHE A 165 -10.99 14.16 -9.80
C PHE A 165 -10.61 14.59 -11.22
N PRO A 166 -11.16 15.70 -11.76
CA PRO A 166 -10.99 16.12 -13.15
C PRO A 166 -9.54 16.20 -13.62
N LYS A 167 -8.61 16.63 -12.76
CA LYS A 167 -7.18 16.75 -13.07
C LYS A 167 -6.51 15.40 -13.41
N ASP A 168 -7.08 14.29 -12.95
CA ASP A 168 -6.51 12.96 -13.07
C ASP A 168 -7.30 12.04 -14.01
N ILE A 169 -8.46 12.48 -14.54
CA ILE A 169 -9.31 11.69 -15.44
C ILE A 169 -8.53 11.21 -16.68
N ALA A 170 -7.69 12.07 -17.25
CA ALA A 170 -6.89 11.72 -18.43
C ALA A 170 -5.87 10.59 -18.19
N LYS A 171 -5.59 10.27 -16.92
CA LYS A 171 -4.70 9.17 -16.51
C LYS A 171 -5.43 7.83 -16.38
N LEU A 172 -6.77 7.81 -16.50
CA LEU A 172 -7.56 6.60 -16.35
C LEU A 172 -7.66 5.83 -17.67
N SER A 173 -7.56 4.52 -17.54
CA SER A 173 -7.82 3.58 -18.64
C SER A 173 -8.45 2.30 -18.11
N LEU A 174 -9.31 1.68 -18.91
CA LEU A 174 -9.84 0.34 -18.60
C LEU A 174 -8.70 -0.68 -18.51
N GLY A 175 -8.84 -1.62 -17.59
CA GLY A 175 -7.85 -2.68 -17.38
C GLY A 175 -6.68 -2.31 -16.47
N GLN A 176 -6.53 -1.04 -16.07
CA GLN A 176 -5.49 -0.66 -15.11
C GLN A 176 -5.65 -1.46 -13.81
N THR A 177 -4.52 -1.91 -13.29
CA THR A 177 -4.44 -2.59 -11.99
C THR A 177 -4.63 -1.57 -10.87
N VAL A 178 -5.40 -1.95 -9.86
CA VAL A 178 -5.67 -1.12 -8.68
C VAL A 178 -5.40 -1.95 -7.44
N ARG A 179 -4.50 -1.45 -6.58
CA ARG A 179 -4.30 -1.96 -5.23
C ARG A 179 -5.25 -1.23 -4.29
N ILE A 180 -6.00 -1.98 -3.50
CA ILE A 180 -7.02 -1.46 -2.59
C ILE A 180 -6.61 -1.82 -1.17
N LYS A 181 -6.61 -0.83 -0.28
CA LYS A 181 -6.28 -0.98 1.14
C LYS A 181 -7.45 -0.53 2.00
N SER A 182 -7.83 -1.33 2.99
CA SER A 182 -8.80 -0.88 4.00
C SER A 182 -8.25 0.33 4.76
N THR A 183 -9.13 1.19 5.27
CA THR A 183 -8.71 2.43 5.98
C THR A 183 -7.87 2.15 7.22
N ASN A 184 -8.02 1.00 7.85
CA ASN A 184 -7.20 0.54 8.97
C ASN A 184 -5.95 -0.24 8.52
N HIS A 185 -5.66 -0.32 7.22
CA HIS A 185 -4.54 -1.06 6.61
C HIS A 185 -4.47 -2.57 6.96
N ALA A 186 -5.53 -3.13 7.54
CA ALA A 186 -5.58 -4.54 7.94
C ALA A 186 -5.79 -5.49 6.76
N SER A 187 -6.37 -5.01 5.66
CA SER A 187 -6.67 -5.82 4.47
C SER A 187 -6.19 -5.11 3.21
N THR A 188 -5.58 -5.88 2.32
CA THR A 188 -5.17 -5.43 0.98
C THR A 188 -5.78 -6.36 -0.06
N GLY A 189 -6.25 -5.79 -1.15
CA GLY A 189 -6.78 -6.53 -2.31
C GLY A 189 -6.33 -5.88 -3.60
N GLU A 190 -6.40 -6.62 -4.69
CA GLU A 190 -6.07 -6.15 -6.02
C GLU A 190 -7.22 -6.45 -6.99
N GLY A 191 -7.50 -5.51 -7.87
CA GLY A 191 -8.50 -5.63 -8.92
C GLY A 191 -8.14 -4.83 -10.15
N ARG A 192 -9.02 -4.82 -11.13
CA ARG A 192 -8.85 -4.05 -12.38
C ARG A 192 -10.02 -3.13 -12.62
N ILE A 193 -9.75 -1.94 -13.17
CA ILE A 193 -10.79 -1.02 -13.62
C ILE A 193 -11.52 -1.66 -14.80
N PHE A 194 -12.81 -1.96 -14.62
CA PHE A 194 -13.65 -2.50 -15.70
C PHE A 194 -14.68 -1.49 -16.22
N PHE A 195 -14.90 -0.40 -15.50
CA PHE A 195 -15.85 0.64 -15.90
C PHE A 195 -15.33 2.03 -15.48
N ILE A 196 -15.52 3.00 -16.34
CA ILE A 196 -15.26 4.42 -16.07
C ILE A 196 -16.53 5.19 -16.47
N ALA A 197 -17.12 5.91 -15.51
CA ALA A 197 -18.33 6.67 -15.76
C ALA A 197 -18.08 7.81 -16.77
N THR A 198 -19.03 8.00 -17.69
CA THR A 198 -18.97 9.11 -18.66
C THR A 198 -19.44 10.44 -18.09
N GLN A 199 -20.07 10.41 -16.91
CA GLN A 199 -20.58 11.59 -16.21
C GLN A 199 -19.92 11.71 -14.85
N GLY A 200 -19.52 12.91 -14.48
CA GLY A 200 -19.06 13.23 -13.14
C GLY A 200 -20.25 13.34 -12.17
N ASN A 201 -20.00 13.05 -10.91
CA ASN A 201 -20.97 13.25 -9.85
C ASN A 201 -21.09 14.78 -9.53
N PRO A 202 -22.27 15.37 -9.65
CA PRO A 202 -22.44 16.82 -9.45
C PRO A 202 -22.08 17.30 -8.04
N SER A 203 -22.17 16.42 -7.04
CA SER A 203 -21.94 16.79 -5.64
C SER A 203 -20.46 17.00 -5.30
N ASN A 204 -19.55 16.25 -5.96
CA ASN A 204 -18.11 16.28 -5.68
C ASN A 204 -17.25 16.46 -6.93
N GLN A 205 -17.88 16.56 -8.14
CA GLN A 205 -17.23 16.67 -9.45
C GLN A 205 -16.26 15.53 -9.79
N ALA A 206 -16.32 14.43 -9.04
CA ALA A 206 -15.49 13.27 -9.32
C ALA A 206 -16.15 12.36 -10.36
N THR A 207 -15.33 11.71 -11.18
CA THR A 207 -15.73 10.62 -12.06
C THR A 207 -15.53 9.30 -11.33
N THR A 208 -16.49 8.38 -11.46
CA THR A 208 -16.38 7.05 -10.85
C THR A 208 -15.60 6.12 -11.77
N ALA A 209 -14.53 5.54 -11.26
CA ALA A 209 -13.88 4.36 -11.83
C ALA A 209 -14.23 3.14 -10.96
N ARG A 210 -14.73 2.07 -11.55
CA ARG A 210 -15.22 0.89 -10.83
C ARG A 210 -14.29 -0.28 -11.00
N VAL A 211 -14.00 -0.94 -9.89
CA VAL A 211 -13.14 -2.11 -9.78
C VAL A 211 -13.93 -3.28 -9.23
N LEU A 212 -13.75 -4.48 -9.81
CA LEU A 212 -14.26 -5.72 -9.23
C LEU A 212 -13.21 -6.27 -8.26
N LEU A 213 -13.64 -6.55 -7.02
CA LEU A 213 -12.80 -7.09 -5.97
C LEU A 213 -13.36 -8.43 -5.47
N ASN A 214 -12.50 -9.44 -5.42
CA ASN A 214 -12.85 -10.74 -4.84
C ASN A 214 -13.02 -10.60 -3.32
N ASN A 215 -14.06 -11.21 -2.75
CA ASN A 215 -14.43 -11.07 -1.35
C ASN A 215 -14.84 -12.40 -0.70
N VAL A 216 -14.22 -13.50 -1.09
CA VAL A 216 -14.57 -14.86 -0.58
C VAL A 216 -14.47 -14.92 0.95
N ASP A 217 -13.53 -14.18 1.53
CA ASP A 217 -13.32 -14.12 2.99
C ASP A 217 -14.24 -13.11 3.69
N ASN A 218 -15.16 -12.45 2.97
CA ASN A 218 -16.07 -11.41 3.49
C ASN A 218 -15.38 -10.25 4.25
N LEU A 219 -14.15 -9.93 3.89
CA LEU A 219 -13.37 -8.84 4.50
C LEU A 219 -13.84 -7.45 4.02
N TRP A 220 -14.34 -7.39 2.80
CA TRP A 220 -14.75 -6.16 2.13
C TRP A 220 -16.27 -5.98 2.26
N LYS A 221 -16.69 -5.11 3.18
CA LYS A 221 -18.12 -4.87 3.43
C LYS A 221 -18.62 -3.65 2.68
N PRO A 222 -19.70 -3.74 1.91
CA PRO A 222 -20.34 -2.60 1.28
C PRO A 222 -20.63 -1.47 2.27
N GLY A 223 -20.42 -0.22 1.82
CA GLY A 223 -20.56 0.99 2.64
C GLY A 223 -19.26 1.46 3.29
N LEU A 224 -18.19 0.65 3.34
CA LEU A 224 -16.92 1.06 3.92
C LEU A 224 -16.06 1.83 2.90
N PHE A 225 -15.29 2.79 3.40
CA PHE A 225 -14.28 3.52 2.64
C PHE A 225 -12.99 2.74 2.50
N VAL A 226 -12.30 2.96 1.40
CA VAL A 226 -10.99 2.38 1.11
C VAL A 226 -10.03 3.41 0.53
N ASN A 227 -8.73 3.19 0.72
CA ASN A 227 -7.67 3.83 -0.04
C ASN A 227 -7.32 2.95 -1.23
N ALA A 228 -7.02 3.55 -2.36
CA ALA A 228 -6.65 2.79 -3.55
C ALA A 228 -5.51 3.48 -4.32
N GLU A 229 -4.70 2.68 -4.98
CA GLU A 229 -3.58 3.08 -5.80
C GLU A 229 -3.77 2.52 -7.21
N ILE A 230 -4.07 3.39 -8.18
CA ILE A 230 -4.22 3.01 -9.59
C ILE A 230 -2.84 3.02 -10.24
N THR A 231 -2.38 1.88 -10.76
CA THR A 231 -1.11 1.78 -11.47
C THR A 231 -1.16 2.56 -12.79
N GLN A 232 -0.30 3.54 -12.93
CA GLN A 232 -0.16 4.35 -14.14
C GLN A 232 0.87 3.76 -15.09
N THR A 233 2.06 3.54 -14.57
CA THR A 233 3.17 2.90 -15.27
C THR A 233 3.84 1.89 -14.36
N GLU A 234 4.38 0.85 -14.97
CA GLU A 234 5.21 -0.14 -14.30
C GLU A 234 6.54 -0.19 -15.03
N THR A 235 7.62 0.12 -14.32
CA THR A 235 8.96 0.18 -14.91
C THR A 235 9.85 -0.83 -14.20
N SER A 236 10.48 -1.71 -14.96
CA SER A 236 11.45 -2.66 -14.42
C SER A 236 12.72 -1.94 -13.97
N ALA A 237 13.25 -2.38 -12.84
CA ALA A 237 14.55 -1.97 -12.32
C ALA A 237 15.39 -3.22 -11.99
N ALA A 238 16.70 -3.14 -12.22
CA ALA A 238 17.59 -4.27 -12.00
C ALA A 238 17.81 -4.56 -10.51
N THR A 239 17.75 -3.52 -9.68
CA THR A 239 18.04 -3.58 -8.25
C THR A 239 16.90 -2.94 -7.49
N VAL A 240 16.09 -3.76 -6.85
CA VAL A 240 14.91 -3.32 -6.08
C VAL A 240 14.96 -3.87 -4.67
N ILE A 241 14.62 -3.05 -3.70
CA ILE A 241 14.50 -3.39 -2.29
C ILE A 241 13.14 -2.98 -1.74
N ASN A 242 12.74 -3.60 -0.63
CA ASN A 242 11.57 -3.16 0.13
C ASN A 242 11.91 -1.95 1.00
N ASN A 243 11.02 -0.97 1.04
CA ASN A 243 11.23 0.27 1.80
C ASN A 243 11.28 0.05 3.32
N GLU A 244 10.73 -1.04 3.85
CA GLU A 244 10.83 -1.39 5.28
C GLU A 244 12.28 -1.66 5.71
N ALA A 245 13.16 -2.02 4.76
CA ALA A 245 14.58 -2.26 5.02
C ALA A 245 15.38 -0.97 5.25
N VAL A 246 14.89 0.16 4.72
CA VAL A 246 15.63 1.42 4.68
C VAL A 246 15.65 2.07 6.06
N GLN A 247 16.84 2.42 6.52
CA GLN A 247 17.07 3.16 7.75
C GLN A 247 17.73 4.52 7.44
N LEU A 248 17.50 5.47 8.33
CA LEU A 248 18.22 6.75 8.33
C LEU A 248 19.20 6.75 9.51
N ILE A 249 20.50 6.82 9.22
CA ILE A 249 21.57 6.84 10.22
C ILE A 249 22.42 8.08 9.93
N GLU A 250 22.57 8.97 10.89
CA GLU A 250 23.32 10.23 10.77
C GLU A 250 22.95 11.11 9.56
N GLY A 251 21.71 10.98 9.06
CA GLY A 251 21.23 11.70 7.89
C GLY A 251 21.48 10.98 6.56
N GLU A 252 22.15 9.84 6.56
CA GLU A 252 22.41 9.00 5.39
C GLU A 252 21.36 7.88 5.29
N THR A 253 21.02 7.50 4.06
CA THR A 253 20.11 6.41 3.76
C THR A 253 20.89 5.09 3.76
N VAL A 254 20.60 4.22 4.72
CA VAL A 254 21.37 3.00 5.01
C VAL A 254 20.48 1.76 4.92
N ILE A 255 21.07 0.67 4.50
CA ILE A 255 20.51 -0.68 4.58
C ILE A 255 21.52 -1.64 5.20
N PHE A 256 21.05 -2.63 5.96
CA PHE A 256 21.93 -3.65 6.52
C PHE A 256 22.07 -4.83 5.55
N VAL A 257 23.28 -5.08 5.11
CA VAL A 257 23.64 -6.17 4.21
C VAL A 257 24.27 -7.30 5.01
N LYS A 258 23.91 -8.55 4.71
CA LYS A 258 24.50 -9.71 5.35
C LYS A 258 25.81 -10.07 4.65
N GLY A 259 26.93 -9.92 5.36
CA GLY A 259 28.25 -10.38 5.00
C GLY A 259 28.57 -11.78 5.58
N ASP A 260 29.82 -12.18 5.46
CA ASP A 260 30.33 -13.46 6.01
C ASP A 260 30.47 -13.39 7.53
N GLU A 261 30.82 -12.23 8.08
CA GLU A 261 31.09 -11.99 9.51
C GLU A 261 29.91 -11.37 10.27
N GLY A 262 28.78 -11.08 9.59
CA GLY A 262 27.61 -10.48 10.24
C GLY A 262 26.84 -9.55 9.33
N PHE A 263 26.32 -8.48 9.89
CA PHE A 263 25.59 -7.45 9.17
C PHE A 263 26.38 -6.16 9.15
N GLU A 264 26.53 -5.58 7.97
CA GLU A 264 27.17 -4.29 7.77
C GLU A 264 26.17 -3.22 7.34
N PRO A 265 26.22 -2.02 7.90
CA PRO A 265 25.48 -0.88 7.42
C PRO A 265 26.10 -0.43 6.08
N ARG A 266 25.25 -0.22 5.08
CA ARG A 266 25.73 0.20 3.76
C ARG A 266 24.91 1.39 3.25
N ASN A 267 25.60 2.48 2.92
CA ASN A 267 24.99 3.65 2.32
C ASN A 267 24.47 3.34 0.93
N ILE A 268 23.23 3.71 0.66
CA ILE A 268 22.59 3.49 -0.62
C ILE A 268 22.04 4.80 -1.22
N THR A 269 21.96 4.83 -2.54
CA THR A 269 21.25 5.88 -3.25
C THR A 269 20.00 5.30 -3.87
N LEU A 270 18.84 5.79 -3.42
CA LEU A 270 17.54 5.39 -3.95
C LEU A 270 17.22 6.15 -5.24
N GLY A 271 16.48 5.48 -6.13
CA GLY A 271 15.90 6.03 -7.34
C GLY A 271 14.39 6.18 -7.22
N ARG A 272 13.66 5.59 -8.17
CA ARG A 272 12.20 5.58 -8.18
C ARG A 272 11.66 4.73 -7.04
N THR A 273 10.50 5.13 -6.50
CA THR A 273 9.80 4.39 -5.43
C THR A 273 8.30 4.36 -5.71
N ASP A 274 7.63 3.30 -5.24
CA ASP A 274 6.17 3.17 -5.25
C ASP A 274 5.56 3.15 -3.84
N GLY A 275 6.35 3.54 -2.83
CA GLY A 275 5.93 3.53 -1.43
C GLY A 275 6.12 2.17 -0.71
N GLU A 276 6.20 1.06 -1.43
CA GLU A 276 6.50 -0.28 -0.89
C GLU A 276 7.90 -0.76 -1.26
N ALA A 277 8.33 -0.45 -2.47
CA ALA A 277 9.65 -0.80 -3.01
C ALA A 277 10.36 0.42 -3.59
N SER A 278 11.68 0.39 -3.57
CA SER A 278 12.53 1.41 -4.19
C SER A 278 13.60 0.78 -5.07
N GLU A 279 13.87 1.44 -6.17
CA GLU A 279 15.04 1.18 -7.00
C GLU A 279 16.30 1.65 -6.28
N VAL A 280 17.36 0.85 -6.31
CA VAL A 280 18.66 1.23 -5.79
C VAL A 280 19.58 1.57 -6.95
N LEU A 281 20.04 2.81 -7.00
CA LEU A 281 20.95 3.30 -8.03
C LEU A 281 22.41 3.00 -7.72
N ARG A 282 22.77 3.00 -6.42
CA ARG A 282 24.12 2.74 -5.92
C ARG A 282 24.08 2.11 -4.53
N GLY A 283 25.12 1.33 -4.20
CA GLY A 283 25.33 0.77 -2.87
C GLY A 283 24.98 -0.70 -2.73
N LEU A 284 24.21 -1.29 -3.66
CA LEU A 284 23.87 -2.71 -3.63
C LEU A 284 24.07 -3.38 -5.00
N LYS A 285 24.32 -4.68 -4.96
CA LYS A 285 24.44 -5.54 -6.14
C LYS A 285 23.34 -6.61 -6.13
N VAL A 286 22.91 -7.02 -7.31
CA VAL A 286 21.97 -8.15 -7.46
C VAL A 286 22.56 -9.41 -6.83
N GLY A 287 21.77 -10.12 -6.04
CA GLY A 287 22.15 -11.33 -5.33
C GLY A 287 22.64 -11.12 -3.90
N GLU A 288 22.98 -9.91 -3.49
CA GLU A 288 23.30 -9.62 -2.09
C GLU A 288 22.07 -9.86 -1.20
N THR A 289 22.32 -10.32 0.02
CA THR A 289 21.27 -10.55 1.02
C THR A 289 21.20 -9.34 1.95
N TYR A 290 20.00 -8.81 2.17
CA TYR A 290 19.77 -7.67 3.04
C TYR A 290 18.66 -7.93 4.06
N VAL A 291 18.65 -7.13 5.12
CA VAL A 291 17.62 -7.20 6.17
C VAL A 291 16.38 -6.44 5.71
N ILE A 292 15.29 -7.17 5.49
CA ILE A 292 14.01 -6.60 5.06
C ILE A 292 13.08 -6.26 6.23
N LYS A 293 13.22 -6.96 7.37
CA LYS A 293 12.31 -6.82 8.50
C LYS A 293 13.08 -6.67 9.80
N ASN A 294 12.60 -5.76 10.67
CA ASN A 294 13.19 -5.46 11.96
C ASN A 294 14.65 -4.94 11.89
N SER A 295 15.03 -4.28 10.80
CA SER A 295 16.34 -3.64 10.62
C SER A 295 16.68 -2.62 11.72
N PHE A 296 15.65 -2.07 12.39
CA PHE A 296 15.82 -1.18 13.53
C PHE A 296 16.60 -1.82 14.70
N VAL A 297 16.51 -3.14 14.90
CA VAL A 297 17.27 -3.86 15.92
C VAL A 297 18.76 -3.70 15.68
N LEU A 298 19.21 -3.88 14.42
CA LEU A 298 20.61 -3.70 14.04
C LEU A 298 21.06 -2.25 14.23
N LYS A 299 20.22 -1.28 13.85
CA LYS A 299 20.52 0.13 14.13
C LYS A 299 20.72 0.42 15.62
N SER A 300 19.94 -0.25 16.48
CA SER A 300 20.04 -0.07 17.93
C SER A 300 21.31 -0.70 18.52
N GLU A 301 21.76 -1.83 17.98
CA GLU A 301 23.01 -2.47 18.40
C GLU A 301 24.22 -1.61 17.99
N MET A 302 24.26 -1.09 16.76
CA MET A 302 25.28 -0.16 16.29
C MET A 302 25.43 1.07 17.20
N GLY A 303 24.31 1.68 17.60
CA GLY A 303 24.36 2.84 18.50
C GLY A 303 24.80 2.53 19.92
N LYS A 304 24.85 1.27 20.37
CA LYS A 304 25.43 0.88 21.66
C LYS A 304 26.94 0.77 21.57
N GLU A 305 27.47 0.20 20.49
CA GLU A 305 28.91 0.10 20.24
C GLU A 305 29.56 1.48 20.16
N ASP A 306 28.94 2.43 19.46
CA ASP A 306 29.40 3.83 19.40
C ASP A 306 29.42 4.51 20.78
N ALA A 307 28.48 4.16 21.66
CA ALA A 307 28.42 4.72 23.02
C ALA A 307 29.47 4.15 23.97
N GLU A 308 29.94 2.91 23.76
CA GLU A 308 30.97 2.24 24.56
C GLU A 308 32.40 2.68 24.16
N HIS A 309 32.62 3.11 22.93
CA HIS A 309 33.91 3.61 22.43
C HIS A 309 34.12 5.13 22.65
N GLY A 310 33.09 5.84 23.11
CA GLY A 310 33.11 7.30 23.35
C GLY A 310 33.53 7.78 24.74
N HIS A 311 34.19 6.95 25.55
CA HIS A 311 34.69 7.29 26.90
C HIS A 311 36.23 7.31 27.02
#